data_7a6c7f67104762035cc777abf503c8db
#
_entry.id   7a6c7f67104762035cc777abf503c8db
#
_cell.length_a   1.000
_cell.length_b   1.000
_cell.length_c   1.000
_cell.angle_alpha   90.00
_cell.angle_beta   90.00
_cell.angle_gamma   90.00
#
_symmetry.space_group_name_H-M   'P 1'
#
loop_
_entity.id
_entity.type
_entity.pdbx_description
1 polymer ?
#
loop_
_entity_poly.entity_id
_entity_poly.type
_entity_poly.pdbx_seq_one_letter_code
_entity_poly.pdbx_strand_id
1 'polypeptide(L)' 'MKMPWEDGFYCTYCGKDFGDQPIKLALHIRDFHEKNREKHK' A
#
# COMPACT_ATOMS: atom_id res chain seq x y z
N MET A 1 -20.07 12.59 6.07
CA MET A 1 -18.69 12.55 6.39
C MET A 1 -18.08 11.26 6.01
N LYS A 2 -16.88 11.31 5.54
CA LYS A 2 -16.20 10.09 5.14
C LYS A 2 -15.36 9.57 6.25
N MET A 3 -15.19 8.30 6.28
CA MET A 3 -14.31 7.70 7.25
C MET A 3 -12.89 7.80 6.76
N PRO A 4 -11.94 7.71 7.66
CA PRO A 4 -10.54 7.84 7.28
C PRO A 4 -10.15 6.89 6.17
N TRP A 5 -10.72 5.69 6.19
CA TRP A 5 -10.32 4.73 5.19
C TRP A 5 -11.02 4.96 3.87
N GLU A 6 -11.99 5.84 3.83
CA GLU A 6 -12.69 6.09 2.60
C GLU A 6 -12.07 7.23 1.82
N ASP A 7 -11.17 7.96 2.40
CA ASP A 7 -10.55 9.05 1.73
C ASP A 7 -9.61 8.59 0.67
N GLY A 8 -9.15 7.39 0.76
CA GLY A 8 -8.21 6.90 -0.22
C GLY A 8 -7.34 5.84 0.40
N PHE A 9 -6.35 5.39 -0.35
CA PHE A 9 -5.47 4.35 0.11
C PHE A 9 -4.09 4.91 0.42
N TYR A 10 -3.44 4.35 1.38
CA TYR A 10 -2.09 4.79 1.71
C TYR A 10 -1.30 3.62 2.25
N CYS A 11 -0.01 3.69 2.13
CA CYS A 11 0.85 2.61 2.59
C CYS A 11 1.03 2.72 4.09
N THR A 12 0.62 1.71 4.84
CA THR A 12 0.73 1.75 6.29
C THR A 12 2.14 1.48 6.73
N TYR A 13 3.01 1.04 5.84
CA TYR A 13 4.39 0.78 6.21
C TYR A 13 5.24 2.04 6.16
N CYS A 14 5.09 2.81 5.13
CA CYS A 14 5.88 4.02 5.01
C CYS A 14 5.04 5.29 4.98
N GLY A 15 3.74 5.17 4.88
CA GLY A 15 2.88 6.33 4.89
C GLY A 15 2.68 7.02 3.57
N LYS A 16 3.03 6.38 2.46
CA LYS A 16 2.89 7.02 1.18
C LYS A 16 1.43 7.01 0.76
N ASP A 17 0.98 8.11 0.20
CA ASP A 17 -0.41 8.26 -0.18
C ASP A 17 -0.62 7.82 -1.62
N PHE A 18 -1.57 6.97 -1.86
CA PHE A 18 -1.87 6.49 -3.19
C PHE A 18 -3.27 6.90 -3.65
N GLY A 19 -3.98 7.67 -2.86
CA GLY A 19 -5.28 8.19 -3.24
C GLY A 19 -6.24 7.07 -3.55
N ASP A 20 -6.73 7.04 -4.77
CA ASP A 20 -7.78 6.12 -5.14
C ASP A 20 -7.22 4.99 -5.99
N GLN A 21 -5.99 4.60 -5.78
CA GLN A 21 -5.37 3.58 -6.60
C GLN A 21 -4.88 2.42 -5.78
N PRO A 22 -5.77 1.51 -5.43
CA PRO A 22 -5.39 0.37 -4.60
C PRO A 22 -4.41 -0.56 -5.29
N ILE A 23 -4.48 -0.65 -6.61
CA ILE A 23 -3.58 -1.53 -7.32
C ILE A 23 -2.16 -1.04 -7.21
N LYS A 24 -1.98 0.27 -7.31
CA LYS A 24 -0.65 0.82 -7.19
C LYS A 24 -0.13 0.65 -5.78
N LEU A 25 -1.00 0.76 -4.80
CA LEU A 25 -0.60 0.55 -3.43
C LEU A 25 -0.14 -0.88 -3.24
N ALA A 26 -0.86 -1.83 -3.80
CA ALA A 26 -0.50 -3.23 -3.65
C ALA A 26 0.86 -3.49 -4.29
N LEU A 27 1.10 -2.91 -5.45
CA LEU A 27 2.37 -3.11 -6.11
C LEU A 27 3.50 -2.44 -5.33
N HIS A 28 3.22 -1.31 -4.72
CA HIS A 28 4.22 -0.62 -3.94
C HIS A 28 4.61 -1.47 -2.72
N ILE A 29 3.65 -2.00 -2.02
CA ILE A 29 3.93 -2.81 -0.85
C ILE A 29 4.71 -4.03 -1.25
N ARG A 30 4.31 -4.66 -2.33
CA ARG A 30 4.96 -5.86 -2.76
C ARG A 30 6.40 -5.57 -3.17
N ASP A 31 6.61 -4.48 -3.89
CA ASP A 31 7.93 -4.15 -4.37
C ASP A 31 8.84 -3.65 -3.28
N PHE A 32 8.33 -2.89 -2.35
CA PHE A 32 9.17 -2.23 -1.36
C PHE A 32 9.16 -2.90 -0.01
N HIS A 33 8.11 -3.58 0.34
CA HIS A 33 7.98 -4.14 1.68
C HIS A 33 7.90 -5.66 1.70
N GLU A 34 7.38 -6.26 0.66
CA GLU A 34 7.21 -7.70 0.66
C GLU A 34 8.11 -8.40 -0.31
N LYS A 35 9.01 -7.68 -0.93
CA LYS A 35 9.84 -8.32 -1.90
C LYS A 35 10.72 -9.37 -1.25
N ASN A 36 11.12 -9.16 -0.02
CA ASN A 36 11.93 -10.15 0.66
C ASN A 36 11.15 -11.39 0.99
N ARG A 37 9.89 -11.26 1.22
CA ARG A 37 9.09 -12.39 1.58
C ARG A 37 9.03 -13.38 0.47
N GLU A 38 8.99 -12.95 -0.73
CA GLU A 38 8.93 -13.84 -1.83
C GLU A 38 10.15 -14.64 -1.95
N LYS A 39 11.28 -14.08 -1.64
CA LYS A 39 12.48 -14.81 -1.72
C LYS A 39 12.61 -15.79 -0.65
N HIS A 40 11.86 -15.64 0.36
CA HIS A 40 11.96 -16.48 1.49
C HIS A 40 11.77 -17.89 1.15
N LYS A 41 11.10 -18.27 0.23
CA LYS A 41 10.91 -19.63 -0.03
C LYS A 41 12.10 -20.38 -0.08
#